data_4a3a67fe39beda5315e786d6a064fea8
#
_entry.id   4a3a67fe39beda5315e786d6a064fea8
#
_cell.length_a   1.000
_cell.length_b   1.000
_cell.length_c   1.000
_cell.angle_alpha   90.00
_cell.angle_beta   90.00
_cell.angle_gamma   90.00
#
_symmetry.space_group_name_H-M   'P 1'
#
loop_
_entity.id
_entity.type
_entity.pdbx_description
1 polymer ?
#
loop_
_entity_poly.entity_id
_entity_poly.type
_entity_poly.pdbx_seq_one_letter_code
_entity_poly.pdbx_strand_id
1 'polypeptide(L)'
;IDARNESNWIVIDGLQRLSSIIRYIKDEYVLEDLEFLKDLEGKKFSELERTYQRRIEDFKLTLYLIRPNTPEEIALNIFTRINTLGEPLSPQEIRHAIYNGKSTQLLKELSETSEFKPTEAMTRRMNERELILRLLAFKLTNYTEYKKSNNLAMFLANTMKNINNLEDKDLK
;
A
#
# COMPACT_ATOMS: atom_id res chain seq x y z
N ILE A 1 7.65 -6.09 -3.41
CA ILE A 1 7.20 -6.65 -2.11
C ILE A 1 8.08 -6.06 -1.01
N ASP A 2 7.48 -5.59 0.06
CA ASP A 2 8.17 -5.20 1.29
C ASP A 2 8.31 -6.41 2.20
N ALA A 3 9.53 -6.86 2.39
CA ALA A 3 9.90 -8.00 3.23
C ALA A 3 10.73 -7.56 4.46
N ARG A 4 10.63 -6.29 4.87
CA ARG A 4 11.35 -5.77 6.03
C ARG A 4 10.90 -6.42 7.34
N ASN A 5 9.66 -6.87 7.38
CA ASN A 5 9.18 -7.78 8.41
C ASN A 5 9.23 -9.21 7.88
N GLU A 6 10.12 -10.04 8.41
CA GLU A 6 10.31 -11.42 7.96
C GLU A 6 9.06 -12.29 8.09
N SER A 7 8.20 -11.97 9.06
CA SER A 7 6.95 -12.70 9.33
C SER A 7 5.76 -12.22 8.52
N ASN A 8 5.83 -11.03 7.93
CA ASN A 8 4.70 -10.43 7.21
C ASN A 8 5.16 -9.59 6.01
N TRP A 9 5.09 -10.18 4.84
CA TRP A 9 5.45 -9.53 3.60
C TRP A 9 4.25 -8.75 3.04
N ILE A 10 4.50 -7.52 2.65
CA ILE A 10 3.47 -6.62 2.11
C ILE A 10 3.70 -6.42 0.61
N VAL A 11 2.68 -6.64 -0.19
CA VAL A 11 2.73 -6.36 -1.63
C VAL A 11 2.61 -4.87 -1.84
N ILE A 12 3.67 -4.26 -2.39
CA ILE A 12 3.74 -2.83 -2.68
C ILE A 12 3.07 -2.53 -4.03
N ASP A 13 3.42 -3.31 -5.03
CA ASP A 13 2.89 -3.22 -6.40
C ASP A 13 2.58 -4.61 -6.94
N GLY A 14 1.63 -4.67 -7.83
CA GLY A 14 1.19 -5.91 -8.48
C GLY A 14 0.14 -6.69 -7.69
N LEU A 15 -0.45 -6.12 -6.62
CA LEU A 15 -1.50 -6.80 -5.84
C LEU A 15 -2.68 -7.21 -6.73
N GLN A 16 -3.14 -6.34 -7.60
CA GLN A 16 -4.24 -6.65 -8.54
C GLN A 16 -3.85 -7.79 -9.48
N ARG A 17 -2.65 -7.74 -10.08
CA ARG A 17 -2.14 -8.77 -10.97
C ARG A 17 -2.02 -10.13 -10.27
N LEU A 18 -1.43 -10.16 -9.08
CA LEU A 18 -1.30 -11.39 -8.29
C LEU A 18 -2.67 -11.93 -7.86
N SER A 19 -3.55 -11.05 -7.39
CA SER A 19 -4.91 -11.43 -6.98
C SER A 19 -5.71 -11.99 -8.15
N SER A 20 -5.61 -11.38 -9.32
CA SER A 20 -6.32 -11.87 -10.53
C SER A 20 -5.84 -13.25 -10.92
N ILE A 21 -4.52 -13.50 -10.93
CA ILE A 21 -3.98 -14.82 -11.25
C ILE A 21 -4.46 -15.86 -10.24
N ILE A 22 -4.37 -15.56 -8.94
CA ILE A 22 -4.79 -16.49 -7.87
C ILE A 22 -6.28 -16.80 -7.96
N ARG A 23 -7.11 -15.77 -8.15
CA ARG A 23 -8.56 -15.92 -8.26
C ARG A 23 -8.96 -16.70 -9.51
N TYR A 24 -8.23 -16.49 -10.63
CA TYR A 24 -8.46 -17.26 -11.84
C TYR A 24 -8.12 -18.75 -11.64
N ILE A 25 -6.98 -19.08 -11.04
CA ILE A 25 -6.60 -20.47 -10.71
C ILE A 25 -7.62 -21.14 -9.78
N LYS A 26 -8.33 -20.36 -8.95
CA LYS A 26 -9.41 -20.83 -8.08
C LYS A 26 -10.78 -20.89 -8.75
N ASP A 27 -10.86 -20.69 -10.06
CA ASP A 27 -12.12 -20.67 -10.82
C ASP A 27 -13.15 -19.60 -10.37
N GLU A 28 -12.69 -18.48 -9.79
CA GLU A 28 -13.57 -17.43 -9.29
C GLU A 28 -14.17 -16.57 -10.42
N TYR A 29 -13.58 -16.58 -11.60
CA TYR A 29 -14.08 -15.86 -12.79
C TYR A 29 -13.64 -16.55 -14.08
N VAL A 30 -14.18 -16.10 -15.22
CA VAL A 30 -13.86 -16.59 -16.56
C VAL A 30 -12.97 -15.60 -17.30
N LEU A 31 -12.31 -16.05 -18.37
CA LEU A 31 -11.58 -15.16 -19.27
C LEU A 31 -12.56 -14.35 -20.11
N GLU A 32 -12.40 -13.05 -20.17
CA GLU A 32 -13.24 -12.13 -20.93
C GLU A 32 -12.35 -11.12 -21.69
N ASP A 33 -12.89 -10.58 -22.80
CA ASP A 33 -12.25 -9.56 -23.62
C ASP A 33 -10.86 -9.96 -24.15
N LEU A 34 -10.67 -11.23 -24.50
CA LEU A 34 -9.40 -11.70 -25.04
C LEU A 34 -9.20 -11.14 -26.45
N GLU A 35 -8.13 -10.36 -26.65
CA GLU A 35 -7.71 -9.89 -27.98
C GLU A 35 -7.23 -11.05 -28.84
N PHE A 36 -6.47 -11.97 -28.25
CA PHE A 36 -5.97 -13.22 -28.83
C PHE A 36 -6.59 -14.40 -28.10
N LEU A 37 -6.44 -15.61 -28.62
CA LEU A 37 -6.92 -16.85 -28.00
C LEU A 37 -8.44 -16.87 -27.77
N LYS A 38 -9.21 -16.42 -28.77
CA LYS A 38 -10.68 -16.33 -28.71
C LYS A 38 -11.35 -17.67 -28.32
N ASP A 39 -10.73 -18.79 -28.62
CA ASP A 39 -11.20 -20.13 -28.24
C ASP A 39 -11.19 -20.38 -26.72
N LEU A 40 -10.53 -19.51 -25.96
CA LEU A 40 -10.50 -19.58 -24.50
C LEU A 40 -11.47 -18.60 -23.83
N GLU A 41 -12.18 -17.78 -24.61
CA GLU A 41 -13.19 -16.85 -24.11
C GLU A 41 -14.26 -17.57 -23.30
N GLY A 42 -14.63 -17.02 -22.14
CA GLY A 42 -15.64 -17.57 -21.26
C GLY A 42 -15.21 -18.79 -20.44
N LYS A 43 -13.96 -19.27 -20.57
CA LYS A 43 -13.49 -20.45 -19.84
C LYS A 43 -12.90 -20.11 -18.48
N LYS A 44 -13.17 -20.95 -17.49
CA LYS A 44 -12.48 -21.00 -16.20
C LYS A 44 -11.15 -21.72 -16.33
N PHE A 45 -10.29 -21.59 -15.33
CA PHE A 45 -8.97 -22.26 -15.31
C PHE A 45 -9.10 -23.79 -15.43
N SER A 46 -10.05 -24.40 -14.70
CA SER A 46 -10.31 -25.85 -14.74
C SER A 46 -10.81 -26.33 -16.10
N GLU A 47 -11.41 -25.47 -16.91
CA GLU A 47 -11.97 -25.78 -18.23
C GLU A 47 -10.92 -25.63 -19.35
N LEU A 48 -9.74 -25.09 -19.04
CA LEU A 48 -8.65 -25.00 -19.99
C LEU A 48 -8.06 -26.37 -20.27
N GLU A 49 -7.55 -26.54 -21.48
CA GLU A 49 -6.72 -27.71 -21.81
C GLU A 49 -5.49 -27.76 -20.90
N ARG A 50 -5.06 -28.97 -20.54
CA ARG A 50 -3.92 -29.17 -19.61
C ARG A 50 -2.65 -28.44 -20.02
N THR A 51 -2.44 -28.23 -21.31
CA THR A 51 -1.30 -27.46 -21.85
C THR A 51 -1.33 -26.01 -21.40
N TYR A 52 -2.49 -25.36 -21.41
CA TYR A 52 -2.65 -23.97 -20.96
C TYR A 52 -2.58 -23.86 -19.43
N GLN A 53 -3.21 -24.81 -18.71
CA GLN A 53 -3.09 -24.86 -17.25
C GLN A 53 -1.64 -24.93 -16.82
N ARG A 54 -0.83 -25.85 -17.41
CA ARG A 54 0.60 -25.97 -17.10
C ARG A 54 1.37 -24.70 -17.42
N ARG A 55 1.10 -24.02 -18.54
CA ARG A 55 1.76 -22.75 -18.88
C ARG A 55 1.50 -21.68 -17.82
N ILE A 56 0.32 -21.65 -17.23
CA ILE A 56 -0.02 -20.72 -16.14
C ILE A 56 0.65 -21.15 -14.84
N GLU A 57 0.59 -22.44 -14.48
CA GLU A 57 1.21 -23.01 -13.28
C GLU A 57 2.75 -22.84 -13.28
N ASP A 58 3.39 -23.05 -14.42
CA ASP A 58 4.85 -22.99 -14.58
C ASP A 58 5.37 -21.57 -14.89
N PHE A 59 4.48 -20.56 -14.95
CA PHE A 59 4.88 -19.19 -15.28
C PHE A 59 5.76 -18.60 -14.19
N LYS A 60 6.97 -18.19 -14.57
CA LYS A 60 7.94 -17.60 -13.66
C LYS A 60 7.64 -16.13 -13.40
N LEU A 61 7.33 -15.80 -12.16
CA LEU A 61 7.18 -14.43 -11.70
C LEU A 61 8.50 -13.91 -11.13
N THR A 62 8.97 -12.76 -11.62
CA THR A 62 10.11 -12.06 -11.03
C THR A 62 9.60 -11.11 -9.98
N LEU A 63 10.05 -11.29 -8.73
CA LEU A 63 9.69 -10.44 -7.59
C LEU A 63 10.91 -9.66 -7.13
N TYR A 64 10.73 -8.36 -6.92
CA TYR A 64 11.72 -7.50 -6.26
C TYR A 64 11.36 -7.35 -4.79
N LEU A 65 12.32 -7.66 -3.91
CA LEU A 65 12.12 -7.60 -2.46
C LEU A 65 12.86 -6.40 -1.88
N ILE A 66 12.16 -5.58 -1.09
CA ILE A 66 12.77 -4.58 -0.21
C ILE A 66 13.14 -5.30 1.08
N ARG A 67 14.43 -5.39 1.35
CA ARG A 67 14.95 -6.13 2.51
C ARG A 67 14.95 -5.28 3.79
N PRO A 68 15.04 -5.89 4.99
CA PRO A 68 15.04 -5.19 6.27
C PRO A 68 16.07 -4.04 6.38
N ASN A 69 17.23 -4.21 5.77
CA ASN A 69 18.34 -3.24 5.83
C ASN A 69 18.26 -2.15 4.75
N THR A 70 17.19 -2.08 3.98
CA THR A 70 17.02 -1.02 2.98
C THR A 70 16.73 0.31 3.68
N PRO A 71 17.53 1.36 3.46
CA PRO A 71 17.26 2.69 4.01
C PRO A 71 15.85 3.17 3.63
N GLU A 72 15.16 3.77 4.60
CA GLU A 72 13.76 4.20 4.43
C GLU A 72 13.56 5.15 3.25
N GLU A 73 14.50 6.07 3.02
CA GLU A 73 14.45 6.99 1.88
C GLU A 73 14.49 6.26 0.54
N ILE A 74 15.28 5.17 0.46
CA ILE A 74 15.37 4.34 -0.74
C ILE A 74 14.06 3.57 -0.93
N ALA A 75 13.51 3.01 0.15
CA ALA A 75 12.22 2.34 0.10
C ALA A 75 11.11 3.29 -0.40
N LEU A 76 11.00 4.49 0.17
CA LEU A 76 10.07 5.54 -0.28
C LEU A 76 10.25 5.91 -1.75
N ASN A 77 11.49 6.09 -2.21
CA ASN A 77 11.78 6.40 -3.61
C ASN A 77 11.39 5.26 -4.55
N ILE A 78 11.63 4.01 -4.14
CA ILE A 78 11.22 2.82 -4.91
C ILE A 78 9.70 2.78 -5.00
N PHE A 79 8.98 2.96 -3.89
CA PHE A 79 7.52 3.01 -3.86
C PHE A 79 6.96 4.07 -4.81
N THR A 80 7.51 5.28 -4.75
CA THR A 80 7.06 6.38 -5.60
C THR A 80 7.30 6.10 -7.09
N ARG A 81 8.41 5.46 -7.43
CA ARG A 81 8.78 5.19 -8.84
C ARG A 81 8.03 3.99 -9.44
N ILE A 82 7.85 2.91 -8.69
CA ILE A 82 7.16 1.71 -9.19
C ILE A 82 5.69 2.04 -9.50
N ASN A 83 5.12 2.95 -8.74
CA ASN A 83 3.69 3.29 -8.80
C ASN A 83 3.30 4.24 -9.95
N THR A 84 4.22 4.49 -10.91
CA THR A 84 3.99 5.40 -12.04
C THR A 84 3.26 4.74 -13.22
N LEU A 85 3.12 3.41 -13.23
CA LEU A 85 2.46 2.64 -14.30
C LEU A 85 1.02 2.26 -13.91
N GLY A 86 0.16 3.25 -13.74
CA GLY A 86 -1.23 3.04 -13.34
C GLY A 86 -1.79 4.29 -12.67
N GLU A 87 -2.76 4.12 -11.78
CA GLU A 87 -3.19 5.21 -10.89
C GLU A 87 -2.20 5.31 -9.71
N PRO A 88 -1.31 6.32 -9.69
CA PRO A 88 -0.22 6.37 -8.70
C PRO A 88 -0.79 6.53 -7.28
N LEU A 89 -0.25 5.80 -6.30
CA LEU A 89 -0.65 5.95 -4.90
C LEU A 89 -0.41 7.38 -4.40
N SER A 90 -1.28 7.87 -3.55
CA SER A 90 -1.06 9.13 -2.87
C SER A 90 0.13 9.03 -1.91
N PRO A 91 0.77 10.14 -1.54
CA PRO A 91 1.83 10.12 -0.53
C PRO A 91 1.39 9.51 0.80
N GLN A 92 0.11 9.62 1.16
CA GLN A 92 -0.41 9.04 2.40
C GLN A 92 -0.65 7.54 2.29
N GLU A 93 -1.11 7.04 1.16
CA GLU A 93 -1.21 5.60 0.90
C GLU A 93 0.16 4.93 0.99
N ILE A 94 1.20 5.58 0.44
CA ILE A 94 2.58 5.12 0.55
C ILE A 94 3.03 5.09 2.01
N ARG A 95 2.82 6.17 2.77
CA ARG A 95 3.17 6.21 4.21
C ARG A 95 2.41 5.16 5.01
N HIS A 96 1.13 4.97 4.72
CA HIS A 96 0.30 3.96 5.37
C HIS A 96 0.86 2.54 5.18
N ALA A 97 1.33 2.21 4.00
CA ALA A 97 1.93 0.91 3.71
C ALA A 97 3.30 0.72 4.41
N ILE A 98 4.14 1.77 4.41
CA ILE A 98 5.51 1.70 4.96
C ILE A 98 5.54 1.71 6.49
N TYR A 99 4.71 2.54 7.11
CA TYR A 99 4.68 2.76 8.56
C TYR A 99 3.45 2.14 9.21
N ASN A 100 3.01 0.98 8.70
CA ASN A 100 1.88 0.26 9.28
C ASN A 100 2.12 -0.05 10.76
N GLY A 101 1.10 0.21 11.59
CA GLY A 101 1.18 0.03 13.04
C GLY A 101 0.20 0.94 13.80
N LYS A 102 0.57 1.34 15.01
CA LYS A 102 -0.25 2.22 15.88
C LYS A 102 -0.64 3.54 15.19
N SER A 103 0.28 4.12 14.42
CA SER A 103 0.01 5.35 13.68
C SER A 103 -1.12 5.20 12.65
N THR A 104 -1.15 4.09 11.92
CA THR A 104 -2.19 3.85 10.92
C THR A 104 -3.55 3.58 11.56
N GLN A 105 -3.55 2.90 12.70
CA GLN A 105 -4.75 2.66 13.49
C GLN A 105 -5.28 3.97 14.08
N LEU A 106 -4.44 4.77 14.71
CA LEU A 106 -4.80 6.09 15.26
C LEU A 106 -5.39 7.02 14.19
N LEU A 107 -4.74 7.10 13.02
CA LEU A 107 -5.24 7.92 11.93
C LEU A 107 -6.60 7.44 11.42
N LYS A 108 -6.82 6.13 11.39
CA LYS A 108 -8.12 5.56 11.04
C LYS A 108 -9.18 5.93 12.07
N GLU A 109 -8.93 5.69 13.34
CA GLU A 109 -9.86 6.01 14.45
C GLU A 109 -10.23 7.49 14.45
N LEU A 110 -9.25 8.39 14.32
CA LEU A 110 -9.49 9.83 14.25
C LEU A 110 -10.29 10.24 13.00
N SER A 111 -10.09 9.56 11.86
CA SER A 111 -10.84 9.85 10.64
C SER A 111 -12.31 9.40 10.71
N GLU A 112 -12.64 8.47 11.61
CA GLU A 112 -13.97 7.91 11.80
C GLU A 112 -14.74 8.55 12.99
N THR A 113 -14.15 9.57 13.65
CA THR A 113 -14.82 10.28 14.76
C THR A 113 -16.03 11.09 14.28
N SER A 114 -17.04 11.24 15.15
CA SER A 114 -18.27 11.98 14.83
C SER A 114 -18.06 13.47 14.54
N GLU A 115 -16.99 14.04 15.11
CA GLU A 115 -16.61 15.45 14.93
C GLU A 115 -15.94 15.71 13.59
N PHE A 116 -15.27 14.70 13.03
CA PHE A 116 -14.61 14.79 11.73
C PHE A 116 -15.52 14.21 10.65
N LYS A 117 -16.01 15.08 9.77
CA LYS A 117 -16.91 14.70 8.67
C LYS A 117 -16.23 14.94 7.32
N PRO A 118 -15.34 14.05 6.90
CA PRO A 118 -14.68 14.20 5.61
C PRO A 118 -15.69 14.05 4.48
N THR A 119 -15.52 14.83 3.41
CA THR A 119 -16.25 14.62 2.16
C THR A 119 -15.73 13.36 1.45
N GLU A 120 -16.53 12.80 0.54
CA GLU A 120 -16.10 11.65 -0.28
C GLU A 120 -14.79 11.94 -1.04
N ALA A 121 -14.61 13.16 -1.52
CA ALA A 121 -13.36 13.59 -2.16
C ALA A 121 -12.16 13.57 -1.21
N MET A 122 -12.36 13.80 0.08
CA MET A 122 -11.30 13.75 1.09
C MET A 122 -10.95 12.31 1.47
N THR A 123 -11.93 11.42 1.59
CA THR A 123 -11.70 10.00 1.92
C THR A 123 -11.03 9.25 0.77
N ARG A 124 -11.24 9.75 -0.44
CA ARG A 124 -10.56 9.21 -1.61
C ARG A 124 -9.05 9.36 -1.43
N ARG A 125 -8.35 8.22 -1.48
CA ARG A 125 -6.88 8.15 -1.44
C ARG A 125 -6.26 8.61 -0.11
N MET A 126 -6.97 8.41 1.01
CA MET A 126 -6.52 8.73 2.37
C MET A 126 -6.13 10.20 2.59
N ASN A 127 -6.69 11.14 1.84
CA ASN A 127 -6.39 12.57 2.02
C ASN A 127 -6.84 13.08 3.40
N GLU A 128 -7.95 12.56 3.93
CA GLU A 128 -8.42 12.84 5.29
C GLU A 128 -7.39 12.44 6.35
N ARG A 129 -6.76 11.29 6.19
CA ARG A 129 -5.72 10.80 7.09
C ARG A 129 -4.43 11.61 6.99
N GLU A 130 -4.09 12.10 5.79
CA GLU A 130 -2.97 13.01 5.63
C GLU A 130 -3.21 14.33 6.36
N LEU A 131 -4.44 14.88 6.28
CA LEU A 131 -4.79 16.12 6.99
C LEU A 131 -4.67 15.95 8.51
N ILE A 132 -5.20 14.85 9.05
CA ILE A 132 -5.06 14.50 10.46
C ILE A 132 -3.60 14.33 10.85
N LEU A 133 -2.81 13.63 10.03
CA LEU A 133 -1.38 13.44 10.28
C LEU A 133 -0.62 14.76 10.31
N ARG A 134 -0.94 15.71 9.42
CA ARG A 134 -0.35 17.07 9.45
C ARG A 134 -0.66 17.79 10.76
N LEU A 135 -1.92 17.73 11.22
CA LEU A 135 -2.30 18.30 12.49
C LEU A 135 -1.53 17.68 13.66
N LEU A 136 -1.47 16.34 13.71
CA LEU A 136 -0.72 15.61 14.75
C LEU A 136 0.77 15.94 14.70
N ALA A 137 1.36 16.02 13.53
CA ALA A 137 2.77 16.32 13.36
C ALA A 137 3.15 17.68 13.98
N PHE A 138 2.36 18.73 13.72
CA PHE A 138 2.60 20.05 14.30
C PHE A 138 2.15 20.20 15.76
N LYS A 139 1.27 19.31 16.24
CA LYS A 139 0.88 19.27 17.65
C LYS A 139 1.89 18.51 18.51
N LEU A 140 2.44 17.42 18.02
CA LEU A 140 3.38 16.56 18.76
C LEU A 140 4.84 17.02 18.66
N THR A 141 5.17 17.79 17.63
CA THR A 141 6.54 18.20 17.35
C THR A 141 6.62 19.71 17.19
N ASN A 142 7.67 20.32 17.74
CA ASN A 142 7.88 21.75 17.57
C ASN A 142 8.07 22.09 16.07
N TYR A 143 7.43 23.16 15.60
CA TYR A 143 7.54 23.61 14.20
C TYR A 143 8.99 23.88 13.75
N THR A 144 9.89 24.15 14.68
CA THR A 144 11.32 24.34 14.40
C THR A 144 11.96 23.08 13.81
N GLU A 145 11.49 21.91 14.17
CA GLU A 145 11.99 20.64 13.60
C GLU A 145 11.57 20.48 12.14
N TYR A 146 10.35 20.90 11.79
CA TYR A 146 9.94 21.00 10.40
C TYR A 146 10.79 21.99 9.60
N LYS A 147 11.07 23.18 10.19
CA LYS A 147 11.92 24.20 9.56
C LYS A 147 13.35 23.70 9.29
N LYS A 148 13.91 22.88 10.16
CA LYS A 148 15.22 22.25 9.97
C LYS A 148 15.21 21.24 8.83
N SER A 149 14.19 20.42 8.73
CA SER A 149 14.10 19.39 7.70
C SER A 149 13.73 19.96 6.33
N ASN A 150 12.96 21.05 6.29
CA ASN A 150 12.35 21.70 5.12
C ASN A 150 11.73 20.70 4.12
N ASN A 151 11.28 19.54 4.63
CA ASN A 151 10.71 18.44 3.84
C ASN A 151 9.49 17.88 4.57
N LEU A 152 8.30 18.27 4.10
CA LEU A 152 7.03 17.84 4.70
C LEU A 152 6.86 16.32 4.65
N ALA A 153 7.27 15.67 3.57
CA ALA A 153 7.10 14.23 3.43
C ALA A 153 7.89 13.47 4.50
N MET A 154 9.15 13.88 4.76
CA MET A 154 10.00 13.30 5.81
C MET A 154 9.48 13.64 7.21
N PHE A 155 8.99 14.85 7.42
CA PHE A 155 8.43 15.28 8.69
C PHE A 155 7.21 14.43 9.08
N LEU A 156 6.30 14.19 8.13
CA LEU A 156 5.13 13.34 8.33
C LEU A 156 5.50 11.87 8.52
N ALA A 157 6.49 11.36 7.77
CA ALA A 157 6.98 10.01 7.92
C ALA A 157 7.60 9.79 9.33
N ASN A 158 8.42 10.71 9.80
CA ASN A 158 8.99 10.66 11.14
C ASN A 158 7.92 10.73 12.22
N THR A 159 6.86 11.51 12.01
CA THR A 159 5.73 11.56 12.94
C THR A 159 5.05 10.20 13.08
N MET A 160 4.76 9.52 11.97
CA MET A 160 4.16 8.17 12.01
C MET A 160 5.08 7.17 12.72
N LYS A 161 6.39 7.25 12.48
CA LYS A 161 7.40 6.42 13.14
C LYS A 161 7.43 6.67 14.66
N ASN A 162 7.40 7.94 15.06
CA ASN A 162 7.37 8.30 16.48
C ASN A 162 6.10 7.75 17.16
N ILE A 163 4.93 7.91 16.54
CA ILE A 163 3.67 7.36 17.05
C ILE A 163 3.74 5.84 17.19
N ASN A 164 4.33 5.12 16.22
CA ASN A 164 4.49 3.67 16.30
C ASN A 164 5.37 3.22 17.47
N ASN A 165 6.29 4.07 17.92
CA ASN A 165 7.21 3.81 19.04
C ASN A 165 6.66 4.24 20.42
N LEU A 166 5.51 4.96 20.47
CA LEU A 166 4.88 5.36 21.74
C LEU A 166 4.34 4.14 22.50
N GLU A 167 4.33 4.22 23.82
CA GLU A 167 3.60 3.27 24.65
C GLU A 167 2.09 3.55 24.56
N ASP A 168 1.27 2.51 24.77
CA ASP A 168 -0.20 2.62 24.61
C ASP A 168 -0.84 3.63 25.59
N LYS A 169 -0.18 3.90 26.71
CA LYS A 169 -0.61 4.93 27.69
C LYS A 169 -0.47 6.36 27.18
N ASP A 170 0.45 6.61 26.21
CA ASP A 170 0.77 7.94 25.69
C ASP A 170 -0.08 8.27 24.45
N LEU A 171 -0.91 7.34 24.01
CA LEU A 171 -1.83 7.49 22.88
C LEU A 171 -3.26 7.88 23.31
N LYS A 172 -3.54 7.94 24.61
CA LYS A 172 -4.82 8.37 25.19
C LYS A 172 -4.78 9.87 25.51
#